data_5348f4ce6e5f77fb036527319391c3c4
#
_entry.id   5348f4ce6e5f77fb036527319391c3c4
#
_cell.length_a   1.000
_cell.length_b   1.000
_cell.length_c   1.000
_cell.angle_alpha   90.00
_cell.angle_beta   90.00
_cell.angle_gamma   90.00
#
_symmetry.space_group_name_H-M   'P 1'
#
loop_
_entity.id
_entity.type
_entity.pdbx_description
1 polymer ?
#
loop_
_entity_poly.entity_id
_entity_poly.type
_entity_poly.pdbx_seq_one_letter_code
_entity_poly.pdbx_strand_id
1 'polypeptide(L)'
;MMNLWKGTVRRVGATLLACVLLLGLLPQLPRQAGAAYTDSYLQQMVDWGFMRGDISGNLRPDNPISRAEFVTVINRALGYEKLGGDPFQDVPDSAWYAEDVDIAYTEGYISGTSKTTFSPDSSITREEAAIILTRNLMLQPDTGENTSFTDSRELSEWSRGYIATAARYGLVNGYPDGSFRPKNQITRGEAAILVVKAVGTPVQTAGVHSLGSTWGNVTITS
;
A
#
# COMPACT_ATOMS: atom_id res chain seq x y z
N MET A 1 11.00 -30.89 3.00
CA MET A 1 11.25 -30.03 1.83
C MET A 1 10.60 -28.66 1.99
N MET A 2 10.75 -27.99 3.16
CA MET A 2 9.96 -26.78 3.49
C MET A 2 10.83 -25.54 3.80
N ASN A 3 12.11 -25.55 3.45
CA ASN A 3 13.01 -24.47 3.83
C ASN A 3 13.63 -23.66 2.67
N LEU A 4 13.28 -23.96 1.42
CA LEU A 4 13.87 -23.26 0.26
C LEU A 4 13.13 -21.94 -0.08
N TRP A 5 11.89 -21.80 0.33
CA TRP A 5 11.07 -20.63 -0.01
C TRP A 5 11.35 -19.42 0.89
N LYS A 6 11.63 -19.67 2.18
CA LYS A 6 11.95 -18.59 3.15
C LYS A 6 13.30 -17.87 2.85
N GLY A 7 14.19 -18.52 2.11
CA GLY A 7 15.47 -17.91 1.74
C GLY A 7 15.39 -16.93 0.55
N THR A 8 14.42 -17.12 -0.33
CA THR A 8 14.32 -16.32 -1.56
C THR A 8 13.64 -14.97 -1.29
N VAL A 9 12.63 -14.94 -0.41
CA VAL A 9 11.97 -13.69 -0.02
C VAL A 9 12.92 -12.78 0.77
N ARG A 10 13.78 -13.35 1.63
CA ARG A 10 14.82 -12.59 2.36
C ARG A 10 15.83 -11.90 1.45
N ARG A 11 16.15 -12.49 0.29
CA ARG A 11 17.11 -11.91 -0.66
C ARG A 11 16.49 -10.80 -1.51
N VAL A 12 15.21 -10.90 -1.80
CA VAL A 12 14.48 -9.87 -2.54
C VAL A 12 14.34 -8.60 -1.71
N GLY A 13 14.04 -8.71 -0.40
CA GLY A 13 13.96 -7.56 0.50
C GLY A 13 15.28 -6.77 0.61
N ALA A 14 16.43 -7.46 0.66
CA ALA A 14 17.72 -6.79 0.76
C ALA A 14 18.15 -6.09 -0.55
N THR A 15 17.77 -6.65 -1.70
CA THR A 15 18.05 -6.03 -3.01
C THR A 15 17.12 -4.83 -3.27
N LEU A 16 15.91 -4.84 -2.72
CA LEU A 16 14.94 -3.76 -2.77
C LEU A 16 15.45 -2.48 -2.09
N LEU A 17 16.09 -2.62 -0.92
CA LEU A 17 16.62 -1.46 -0.19
C LEU A 17 17.69 -0.71 -1.01
N ALA A 18 18.52 -1.42 -1.77
CA ALA A 18 19.56 -0.81 -2.60
C ALA A 18 19.00 -0.08 -3.83
N CYS A 19 17.92 -0.59 -4.44
CA CYS A 19 17.28 0.05 -5.60
C CYS A 19 16.47 1.30 -5.23
N VAL A 20 15.84 1.32 -4.06
CA VAL A 20 15.01 2.46 -3.64
C VAL A 20 15.83 3.65 -3.18
N LEU A 21 17.02 3.45 -2.61
CA LEU A 21 17.96 4.54 -2.29
C LEU A 21 18.45 5.29 -3.55
N LEU A 22 18.46 4.64 -4.72
CA LEU A 22 18.77 5.26 -6.00
C LEU A 22 17.57 6.00 -6.62
N LEU A 23 16.34 5.64 -6.26
CA LEU A 23 15.11 6.26 -6.78
C LEU A 23 14.78 7.61 -6.12
N GLY A 24 15.33 7.91 -4.96
CA GLY A 24 15.22 9.24 -4.32
C GLY A 24 15.86 10.39 -5.07
N LEU A 25 16.63 10.09 -6.12
CA LEU A 25 17.33 11.07 -6.98
C LEU A 25 16.70 11.21 -8.38
N LEU A 26 15.55 10.57 -8.65
CA LEU A 26 14.94 10.69 -9.98
C LEU A 26 14.34 12.08 -10.18
N PRO A 27 14.70 12.75 -11.29
CA PRO A 27 14.09 14.03 -11.65
C PRO A 27 12.59 13.88 -11.88
N GLN A 28 11.81 14.90 -11.55
CA GLN A 28 10.38 14.98 -11.82
C GLN A 28 10.16 14.81 -13.33
N LEU A 29 9.71 13.65 -13.76
CA LEU A 29 9.49 13.37 -15.18
C LEU A 29 8.19 14.02 -15.66
N PRO A 30 8.17 14.57 -16.90
CA PRO A 30 6.98 15.19 -17.47
C PRO A 30 5.86 14.16 -17.72
N ARG A 31 4.63 14.62 -17.69
CA ARG A 31 3.38 13.84 -17.65
C ARG A 31 3.17 12.80 -18.78
N GLN A 32 3.89 12.90 -19.90
CA GLN A 32 3.89 11.88 -20.96
C GLN A 32 4.69 10.62 -20.61
N ALA A 33 5.53 10.68 -19.59
CA ALA A 33 6.19 9.51 -19.01
C ALA A 33 5.28 8.70 -18.05
N GLY A 34 4.06 9.17 -17.80
CA GLY A 34 3.18 8.60 -16.77
C GLY A 34 2.82 7.13 -17.03
N ALA A 35 2.42 6.78 -18.24
CA ALA A 35 2.04 5.40 -18.57
C ALA A 35 3.25 4.46 -18.50
N ALA A 36 4.37 4.81 -19.14
CA ALA A 36 5.60 4.01 -19.09
C ALA A 36 6.16 3.88 -17.66
N TYR A 37 5.95 4.89 -16.83
CA TYR A 37 6.36 4.89 -15.43
C TYR A 37 5.48 3.96 -14.59
N THR A 38 4.16 4.04 -14.72
CA THR A 38 3.23 3.13 -14.05
C THR A 38 3.42 1.68 -14.49
N ASP A 39 3.68 1.45 -15.78
CA ASP A 39 3.94 0.12 -16.33
C ASP A 39 5.18 -0.53 -15.73
N SER A 40 6.25 0.25 -15.49
CA SER A 40 7.47 -0.29 -14.87
C SER A 40 7.25 -0.73 -13.42
N TYR A 41 6.52 0.04 -12.62
CA TYR A 41 6.18 -0.34 -11.24
C TYR A 41 5.23 -1.54 -11.20
N LEU A 42 4.26 -1.56 -12.11
CA LEU A 42 3.31 -2.66 -12.19
C LEU A 42 4.00 -3.95 -12.61
N GLN A 43 4.89 -3.90 -13.61
CA GLN A 43 5.71 -5.05 -14.00
C GLN A 43 6.59 -5.52 -12.85
N GLN A 44 7.23 -4.62 -12.13
CA GLN A 44 8.02 -4.94 -10.95
C GLN A 44 7.19 -5.66 -9.87
N MET A 45 5.95 -5.22 -9.62
CA MET A 45 5.03 -5.87 -8.68
C MET A 45 4.65 -7.28 -9.14
N VAL A 46 4.56 -7.49 -10.46
CA VAL A 46 4.31 -8.82 -11.05
C VAL A 46 5.53 -9.71 -10.92
N ASP A 47 6.72 -9.20 -11.23
CA ASP A 47 7.98 -9.94 -11.12
C ASP A 47 8.26 -10.38 -9.68
N TRP A 48 7.82 -9.61 -8.70
CA TRP A 48 7.88 -9.96 -7.28
C TRP A 48 6.76 -10.89 -6.81
N GLY A 49 5.77 -11.18 -7.67
CA GLY A 49 4.62 -12.02 -7.34
C GLY A 49 3.55 -11.34 -6.49
N PHE A 50 3.64 -10.02 -6.29
CA PHE A 50 2.68 -9.25 -5.48
C PHE A 50 1.40 -8.92 -6.24
N MET A 51 1.51 -8.66 -7.55
CA MET A 51 0.35 -8.48 -8.43
C MET A 51 0.33 -9.52 -9.55
N ARG A 52 -0.84 -9.71 -10.14
CA ARG A 52 -1.02 -10.59 -11.30
C ARG A 52 -1.82 -9.86 -12.37
N GLY A 53 -1.57 -10.20 -13.64
CA GLY A 53 -2.43 -9.83 -14.74
C GLY A 53 -3.76 -10.59 -14.70
N ASP A 54 -4.66 -10.26 -15.62
CA ASP A 54 -5.86 -11.05 -15.88
C ASP A 54 -5.51 -12.42 -16.48
N ILE A 55 -6.52 -13.22 -16.79
CA ILE A 55 -6.34 -14.58 -17.36
C ILE A 55 -5.57 -14.61 -18.69
N SER A 56 -5.48 -13.45 -19.37
CA SER A 56 -4.71 -13.26 -20.60
C SER A 56 -3.33 -12.63 -20.34
N GLY A 57 -2.98 -12.39 -19.07
CA GLY A 57 -1.71 -11.78 -18.65
C GLY A 57 -1.68 -10.25 -18.76
N ASN A 58 -2.79 -9.58 -19.10
CA ASN A 58 -2.83 -8.13 -19.22
C ASN A 58 -2.83 -7.47 -17.84
N LEU A 59 -1.94 -6.52 -17.60
CA LEU A 59 -1.78 -5.85 -16.30
C LEU A 59 -2.83 -4.77 -16.04
N ARG A 60 -3.41 -4.18 -17.10
CA ARG A 60 -4.47 -3.16 -17.05
C ARG A 60 -4.14 -1.99 -16.12
N PRO A 61 -3.06 -1.26 -16.36
CA PRO A 61 -2.55 -0.22 -15.46
C PRO A 61 -3.58 0.87 -15.14
N ASP A 62 -4.42 1.22 -16.09
CA ASP A 62 -5.40 2.30 -16.00
C ASP A 62 -6.74 1.88 -15.37
N ASN A 63 -6.96 0.57 -15.14
CA ASN A 63 -8.18 0.11 -14.50
C ASN A 63 -8.16 0.43 -13.00
N PRO A 64 -9.30 0.82 -12.41
CA PRO A 64 -9.42 0.92 -10.97
C PRO A 64 -9.06 -0.40 -10.29
N ILE A 65 -8.43 -0.32 -9.13
CA ILE A 65 -8.18 -1.50 -8.28
C ILE A 65 -9.29 -1.62 -7.24
N SER A 66 -9.76 -2.85 -6.99
CA SER A 66 -10.74 -3.08 -5.95
C SER A 66 -10.10 -3.08 -4.55
N ARG A 67 -10.93 -2.92 -3.52
CA ARG A 67 -10.49 -2.98 -2.13
C ARG A 67 -9.89 -4.34 -1.79
N ALA A 68 -10.51 -5.43 -2.26
CA ALA A 68 -9.99 -6.79 -2.08
C ALA A 68 -8.64 -6.98 -2.79
N GLU A 69 -8.52 -6.58 -4.05
CA GLU A 69 -7.24 -6.64 -4.75
C GLU A 69 -6.14 -5.85 -4.04
N PHE A 70 -6.47 -4.67 -3.50
CA PHE A 70 -5.49 -3.81 -2.85
C PHE A 70 -4.94 -4.44 -1.56
N VAL A 71 -5.80 -5.01 -0.69
CA VAL A 71 -5.33 -5.71 0.53
C VAL A 71 -4.53 -6.97 0.21
N THR A 72 -4.95 -7.73 -0.81
CA THR A 72 -4.19 -8.90 -1.30
C THR A 72 -2.78 -8.52 -1.72
N VAL A 73 -2.63 -7.41 -2.43
CA VAL A 73 -1.32 -6.90 -2.85
C VAL A 73 -0.47 -6.52 -1.65
N ILE A 74 -1.05 -5.85 -0.65
CA ILE A 74 -0.35 -5.46 0.58
C ILE A 74 0.11 -6.69 1.37
N ASN A 75 -0.77 -7.66 1.60
CA ASN A 75 -0.41 -8.88 2.33
C ASN A 75 0.78 -9.60 1.67
N ARG A 76 0.74 -9.76 0.35
CA ARG A 76 1.84 -10.38 -0.40
C ARG A 76 3.13 -9.58 -0.33
N ALA A 77 3.03 -8.26 -0.46
CA ALA A 77 4.20 -7.38 -0.42
C ALA A 77 4.90 -7.38 0.94
N LEU A 78 4.13 -7.56 2.03
CA LEU A 78 4.63 -7.49 3.39
C LEU A 78 4.77 -8.87 4.05
N GLY A 79 4.30 -9.94 3.40
CA GLY A 79 4.39 -11.30 3.89
C GLY A 79 3.51 -11.57 5.10
N TYR A 80 2.33 -10.95 5.15
CA TYR A 80 1.35 -11.21 6.20
C TYR A 80 0.63 -12.53 5.94
N GLU A 81 0.46 -13.34 6.99
CA GLU A 81 -0.12 -14.69 6.89
C GLU A 81 -1.04 -15.02 8.08
N LYS A 82 -1.22 -14.08 9.03
CA LYS A 82 -1.94 -14.37 10.27
C LYS A 82 -3.45 -14.24 10.10
N LEU A 83 -4.17 -15.33 10.28
CA LEU A 83 -5.63 -15.37 10.33
C LEU A 83 -6.13 -15.18 11.77
N GLY A 84 -7.25 -14.49 11.93
CA GLY A 84 -7.85 -14.22 13.24
C GLY A 84 -9.38 -14.15 13.22
N GLY A 85 -9.96 -14.17 12.03
CA GLY A 85 -11.40 -14.02 11.78
C GLY A 85 -11.82 -12.56 11.66
N ASP A 86 -12.53 -12.25 10.60
CA ASP A 86 -13.10 -10.93 10.34
C ASP A 86 -14.62 -10.91 10.59
N PRO A 87 -15.24 -9.73 10.78
CA PRO A 87 -16.67 -9.61 11.03
C PRO A 87 -17.51 -9.42 9.76
N PHE A 88 -16.94 -9.52 8.56
CA PHE A 88 -17.56 -9.03 7.34
C PHE A 88 -18.49 -10.05 6.69
N GLN A 89 -19.78 -9.73 6.67
CA GLN A 89 -20.83 -10.60 6.12
C GLN A 89 -20.84 -10.64 4.59
N ASP A 90 -20.22 -9.68 3.94
CA ASP A 90 -20.04 -9.57 2.48
C ASP A 90 -18.73 -10.18 1.97
N VAL A 91 -18.03 -10.90 2.83
CA VAL A 91 -16.81 -11.66 2.51
C VAL A 91 -17.09 -13.14 2.74
N PRO A 92 -17.65 -13.86 1.75
CA PRO A 92 -17.91 -15.29 1.93
C PRO A 92 -16.60 -16.09 1.96
N ASP A 93 -16.51 -17.12 2.81
CA ASP A 93 -15.30 -17.95 2.98
C ASP A 93 -14.78 -18.55 1.64
N SER A 94 -15.67 -18.75 0.67
CA SER A 94 -15.31 -19.25 -0.65
C SER A 94 -14.73 -18.20 -1.60
N ALA A 95 -14.71 -16.92 -1.23
CA ALA A 95 -14.15 -15.87 -2.07
C ALA A 95 -12.64 -16.00 -2.14
N TRP A 96 -12.06 -15.70 -3.31
CA TRP A 96 -10.62 -15.77 -3.55
C TRP A 96 -9.81 -14.80 -2.66
N TYR A 97 -10.47 -13.79 -2.12
CA TYR A 97 -9.89 -12.75 -1.27
C TYR A 97 -10.21 -12.94 0.22
N ALA A 98 -10.97 -13.97 0.61
CA ALA A 98 -11.46 -14.13 1.98
C ALA A 98 -10.30 -14.16 2.99
N GLU A 99 -9.30 -15.00 2.76
CA GLU A 99 -8.12 -15.09 3.62
C GLU A 99 -7.34 -13.75 3.66
N ASP A 100 -7.21 -13.06 2.52
CA ASP A 100 -6.51 -11.77 2.47
C ASP A 100 -7.24 -10.68 3.27
N VAL A 101 -8.57 -10.68 3.27
CA VAL A 101 -9.37 -9.72 4.05
C VAL A 101 -9.26 -10.02 5.54
N ASP A 102 -9.35 -11.30 5.93
CA ASP A 102 -9.14 -11.73 7.33
C ASP A 102 -7.74 -11.34 7.83
N ILE A 103 -6.70 -11.64 7.07
CA ILE A 103 -5.33 -11.25 7.41
C ILE A 103 -5.24 -9.73 7.61
N ALA A 104 -5.76 -8.95 6.68
CA ALA A 104 -5.68 -7.48 6.73
C ALA A 104 -6.44 -6.89 7.92
N TYR A 105 -7.58 -7.49 8.29
CA TYR A 105 -8.33 -7.11 9.47
C TYR A 105 -7.60 -7.52 10.75
N THR A 106 -7.06 -8.73 10.81
CA THR A 106 -6.30 -9.26 11.96
C THR A 106 -5.02 -8.46 12.21
N GLU A 107 -4.30 -8.04 11.16
CA GLU A 107 -3.14 -7.16 11.26
C GLU A 107 -3.54 -5.69 11.57
N GLY A 108 -4.84 -5.36 11.56
CA GLY A 108 -5.38 -4.09 12.05
C GLY A 108 -5.18 -2.89 11.13
N TYR A 109 -4.71 -3.09 9.90
CA TYR A 109 -4.49 -1.97 8.98
C TYR A 109 -5.72 -1.62 8.14
N ILE A 110 -6.74 -2.47 8.10
CA ILE A 110 -8.03 -2.16 7.49
C ILE A 110 -9.15 -2.04 8.51
N SER A 111 -10.21 -1.36 8.08
CA SER A 111 -11.53 -1.38 8.67
C SER A 111 -12.56 -1.63 7.56
N GLY A 112 -13.74 -2.12 7.92
CA GLY A 112 -14.85 -2.19 6.97
C GLY A 112 -15.36 -0.81 6.56
N THR A 113 -16.22 -0.79 5.55
CA THR A 113 -17.05 0.37 5.20
C THR A 113 -18.19 0.54 6.22
N SER A 114 -18.48 -0.53 6.96
CA SER A 114 -19.29 -0.54 8.18
C SER A 114 -18.72 -1.56 9.17
N LYS A 115 -19.43 -1.79 10.29
CA LYS A 115 -19.00 -2.80 11.29
C LYS A 115 -18.98 -4.24 10.74
N THR A 116 -19.81 -4.52 9.76
CA THR A 116 -20.00 -5.87 9.21
C THR A 116 -19.89 -5.95 7.69
N THR A 117 -19.38 -4.88 7.04
CA THR A 117 -19.27 -4.79 5.59
C THR A 117 -17.87 -4.31 5.20
N PHE A 118 -17.20 -5.06 4.34
CA PHE A 118 -15.89 -4.70 3.80
C PHE A 118 -15.96 -4.00 2.44
N SER A 119 -16.98 -4.35 1.63
CA SER A 119 -17.17 -3.90 0.24
C SER A 119 -16.02 -4.31 -0.69
N PRO A 120 -15.73 -5.63 -0.84
CA PRO A 120 -14.54 -6.14 -1.51
C PRO A 120 -14.40 -5.69 -2.97
N ASP A 121 -15.51 -5.64 -3.71
CA ASP A 121 -15.54 -5.32 -5.14
C ASP A 121 -15.58 -3.80 -5.43
N SER A 122 -15.76 -2.98 -4.41
CA SER A 122 -15.73 -1.52 -4.58
C SER A 122 -14.32 -1.06 -4.91
N SER A 123 -14.19 -0.14 -5.87
CA SER A 123 -12.91 0.50 -6.14
C SER A 123 -12.45 1.32 -4.91
N ILE A 124 -11.17 1.22 -4.58
CA ILE A 124 -10.62 1.96 -3.45
C ILE A 124 -10.33 3.42 -3.85
N THR A 125 -10.64 4.36 -2.96
CA THR A 125 -10.32 5.76 -3.17
C THR A 125 -8.86 6.06 -2.78
N ARG A 126 -8.36 7.19 -3.27
CA ARG A 126 -6.99 7.61 -3.02
C ARG A 126 -6.73 7.91 -1.54
N GLU A 127 -7.71 8.49 -0.83
CA GLU A 127 -7.58 8.70 0.61
C GLU A 127 -7.61 7.39 1.40
N GLU A 128 -8.46 6.44 1.02
CA GLU A 128 -8.52 5.12 1.67
C GLU A 128 -7.21 4.35 1.50
N ALA A 129 -6.66 4.32 0.30
CA ALA A 129 -5.38 3.66 0.02
C ALA A 129 -4.24 4.27 0.84
N ALA A 130 -4.17 5.60 0.92
CA ALA A 130 -3.16 6.29 1.70
C ALA A 130 -3.26 5.99 3.20
N ILE A 131 -4.47 5.89 3.75
CA ILE A 131 -4.69 5.54 5.16
C ILE A 131 -4.29 4.10 5.43
N ILE A 132 -4.68 3.17 4.58
CA ILE A 132 -4.30 1.77 4.70
C ILE A 132 -2.78 1.65 4.76
N LEU A 133 -2.05 2.31 3.87
CA LEU A 133 -0.59 2.31 3.88
C LEU A 133 0.00 2.97 5.14
N THR A 134 -0.56 4.10 5.58
CA THR A 134 -0.09 4.79 6.77
C THR A 134 -0.27 3.93 8.03
N ARG A 135 -1.41 3.27 8.16
CA ARG A 135 -1.69 2.33 9.26
C ARG A 135 -0.78 1.11 9.20
N ASN A 136 -0.60 0.56 8.01
CA ASN A 136 0.27 -0.58 7.78
C ASN A 136 1.70 -0.32 8.22
N LEU A 137 2.20 0.89 7.98
CA LEU A 137 3.52 1.35 8.44
C LEU A 137 3.52 1.81 9.91
N MET A 138 2.43 1.61 10.66
CA MET A 138 2.26 2.01 12.06
C MET A 138 2.51 3.50 12.32
N LEU A 139 2.39 4.34 11.29
CA LEU A 139 2.58 5.76 11.40
C LEU A 139 1.36 6.41 12.06
N GLN A 140 1.62 7.27 13.05
CA GLN A 140 0.55 7.98 13.75
C GLN A 140 0.03 9.14 12.90
N PRO A 141 -1.31 9.39 12.90
CA PRO A 141 -1.89 10.51 12.20
C PRO A 141 -1.39 11.83 12.81
N ASP A 142 -1.09 12.81 11.96
CA ASP A 142 -0.70 14.15 12.38
C ASP A 142 -1.90 14.88 13.00
N THR A 143 -1.77 15.28 14.26
CA THR A 143 -2.83 15.99 14.97
C THR A 143 -2.99 17.45 14.52
N GLY A 144 -1.98 18.03 13.87
CA GLY A 144 -2.03 19.35 13.27
C GLY A 144 -2.77 19.40 11.94
N GLU A 145 -3.04 18.23 11.33
CA GLU A 145 -3.80 18.06 10.08
C GLU A 145 -3.32 18.94 8.90
N ASN A 146 -2.08 19.38 8.93
CA ASN A 146 -1.54 20.29 7.92
C ASN A 146 -1.16 19.55 6.65
N THR A 147 -1.91 19.79 5.58
CA THR A 147 -1.53 19.40 4.24
C THR A 147 -1.40 20.63 3.35
N SER A 148 -0.48 20.58 2.40
CA SER A 148 -0.29 21.63 1.39
C SER A 148 -1.19 21.45 0.16
N PHE A 149 -2.10 20.46 0.17
CA PHE A 149 -2.95 20.18 -0.98
C PHE A 149 -4.04 21.24 -1.16
N THR A 150 -4.22 21.70 -2.40
CA THR A 150 -5.18 22.75 -2.75
C THR A 150 -6.62 22.36 -2.48
N ASP A 151 -6.91 21.06 -2.49
CA ASP A 151 -8.22 20.45 -2.25
C ASP A 151 -8.34 19.80 -0.86
N SER A 152 -7.53 20.23 0.10
CA SER A 152 -7.53 19.68 1.47
C SER A 152 -8.91 19.70 2.15
N ARG A 153 -9.81 20.58 1.73
CA ARG A 153 -11.19 20.64 2.24
C ARG A 153 -12.05 19.45 1.80
N GLU A 154 -11.69 18.77 0.73
CA GLU A 154 -12.39 17.57 0.22
C GLU A 154 -11.98 16.30 0.99
N LEU A 155 -10.90 16.36 1.78
CA LEU A 155 -10.52 15.27 2.67
C LEU A 155 -11.60 15.01 3.71
N SER A 156 -11.91 13.73 3.91
CA SER A 156 -12.73 13.32 5.04
C SER A 156 -12.07 13.73 6.36
N GLU A 157 -12.83 14.13 7.36
CA GLU A 157 -12.31 14.55 8.67
C GLU A 157 -11.40 13.47 9.28
N TRP A 158 -11.84 12.21 9.21
CA TRP A 158 -11.08 11.06 9.72
C TRP A 158 -9.81 10.74 8.91
N SER A 159 -9.65 11.26 7.70
CA SER A 159 -8.50 11.00 6.82
C SER A 159 -7.39 12.04 6.93
N ARG A 160 -7.69 13.26 7.36
CA ARG A 160 -6.78 14.43 7.29
C ARG A 160 -5.42 14.17 7.92
N GLY A 161 -5.40 13.71 9.17
CA GLY A 161 -4.15 13.43 9.86
C GLY A 161 -3.32 12.33 9.20
N TYR A 162 -3.96 11.30 8.66
CA TYR A 162 -3.28 10.24 7.93
C TYR A 162 -2.69 10.73 6.61
N ILE A 163 -3.44 11.57 5.86
CA ILE A 163 -2.94 12.13 4.60
C ILE A 163 -1.78 13.09 4.86
N ALA A 164 -1.86 13.92 5.91
CA ALA A 164 -0.75 14.77 6.32
C ALA A 164 0.51 13.95 6.64
N THR A 165 0.35 12.86 7.40
CA THR A 165 1.44 11.93 7.69
C THR A 165 1.97 11.26 6.43
N ALA A 166 1.10 10.72 5.57
CA ALA A 166 1.50 10.07 4.33
C ALA A 166 2.30 11.01 3.40
N ALA A 167 1.88 12.26 3.30
CA ALA A 167 2.58 13.29 2.52
C ALA A 167 3.95 13.63 3.12
N ARG A 168 4.02 13.79 4.45
CA ARG A 168 5.29 14.08 5.15
C ARG A 168 6.32 12.97 4.97
N TYR A 169 5.89 11.70 4.95
CA TYR A 169 6.77 10.55 4.72
C TYR A 169 6.98 10.23 3.24
N GLY A 170 6.43 11.03 2.31
CA GLY A 170 6.60 10.82 0.87
C GLY A 170 5.86 9.59 0.31
N LEU A 171 4.96 8.97 1.10
CA LEU A 171 4.13 7.86 0.65
C LEU A 171 3.16 8.29 -0.45
N VAL A 172 2.63 9.50 -0.32
CA VAL A 172 1.76 10.12 -1.32
C VAL A 172 2.31 11.47 -1.76
N ASN A 173 2.06 11.81 -3.03
CA ASN A 173 2.32 13.13 -3.59
C ASN A 173 1.03 13.67 -4.19
N GLY A 174 0.90 15.00 -4.26
CA GLY A 174 -0.15 15.65 -5.01
C GLY A 174 0.08 15.56 -6.52
N TYR A 175 -0.94 15.95 -7.27
CA TYR A 175 -0.85 16.17 -8.71
C TYR A 175 -0.11 17.50 -9.00
N PRO A 176 0.32 17.74 -10.26
CA PRO A 176 1.01 18.98 -10.64
C PRO A 176 0.24 20.28 -10.37
N ASP A 177 -1.10 20.20 -10.25
CA ASP A 177 -1.97 21.31 -9.89
C ASP A 177 -2.04 21.55 -8.36
N GLY A 178 -1.28 20.78 -7.59
CA GLY A 178 -1.27 20.82 -6.13
C GLY A 178 -2.42 20.09 -5.45
N SER A 179 -3.33 19.46 -6.19
CA SER A 179 -4.44 18.69 -5.63
C SER A 179 -4.01 17.29 -5.19
N PHE A 180 -4.71 16.72 -4.22
CA PHE A 180 -4.59 15.32 -3.81
C PHE A 180 -5.64 14.42 -4.45
N ARG A 181 -6.85 14.93 -4.68
CA ARG A 181 -8.03 14.23 -5.23
C ARG A 181 -8.46 13.05 -4.37
N PRO A 182 -8.85 13.28 -3.11
CA PRO A 182 -9.06 12.23 -2.12
C PRO A 182 -10.13 11.21 -2.53
N LYS A 183 -11.19 11.65 -3.20
CA LYS A 183 -12.34 10.83 -3.59
C LYS A 183 -12.17 10.09 -4.92
N ASN A 184 -11.10 10.38 -5.66
CA ASN A 184 -10.83 9.66 -6.89
C ASN A 184 -10.43 8.22 -6.59
N GLN A 185 -10.94 7.30 -7.39
CA GLN A 185 -10.47 5.91 -7.39
C GLN A 185 -9.04 5.85 -7.90
N ILE A 186 -8.21 5.02 -7.28
CA ILE A 186 -6.86 4.78 -7.77
C ILE A 186 -6.85 3.64 -8.79
N THR A 187 -5.95 3.74 -9.75
CA THR A 187 -5.72 2.70 -10.73
C THR A 187 -4.77 1.62 -10.20
N ARG A 188 -4.71 0.48 -10.88
CA ARG A 188 -3.75 -0.60 -10.58
C ARG A 188 -2.31 -0.10 -10.67
N GLY A 189 -1.99 0.75 -11.65
CA GLY A 189 -0.68 1.37 -11.78
C GLY A 189 -0.35 2.31 -10.62
N GLU A 190 -1.30 3.15 -10.19
CA GLU A 190 -1.13 4.02 -9.02
C GLU A 190 -0.97 3.21 -7.73
N ALA A 191 -1.73 2.13 -7.56
CA ALA A 191 -1.61 1.22 -6.43
C ALA A 191 -0.21 0.58 -6.37
N ALA A 192 0.34 0.15 -7.51
CA ALA A 192 1.70 -0.39 -7.58
C ALA A 192 2.74 0.62 -7.11
N ILE A 193 2.65 1.88 -7.55
CA ILE A 193 3.54 2.95 -7.10
C ILE A 193 3.45 3.16 -5.59
N LEU A 194 2.23 3.22 -5.05
CA LEU A 194 2.01 3.43 -3.62
C LEU A 194 2.60 2.29 -2.78
N VAL A 195 2.38 1.04 -3.17
CA VAL A 195 2.89 -0.13 -2.44
C VAL A 195 4.42 -0.19 -2.52
N VAL A 196 5.02 0.01 -3.69
CA VAL A 196 6.49 0.03 -3.82
C VAL A 196 7.12 1.12 -2.95
N LYS A 197 6.52 2.31 -2.90
CA LYS A 197 6.98 3.38 -2.01
C LYS A 197 6.86 2.98 -0.54
N ALA A 198 5.74 2.37 -0.14
CA ALA A 198 5.52 1.94 1.24
C ALA A 198 6.54 0.88 1.66
N VAL A 199 6.80 -0.12 0.83
CA VAL A 199 7.78 -1.19 1.11
C VAL A 199 9.21 -0.64 1.17
N GLY A 200 9.51 0.38 0.36
CA GLY A 200 10.84 0.99 0.29
C GLY A 200 11.07 2.15 1.27
N THR A 201 10.08 2.56 2.06
CA THR A 201 10.21 3.69 2.98
C THR A 201 10.77 3.22 4.33
N PRO A 202 12.00 3.62 4.72
CA PRO A 202 12.50 3.31 6.05
C PRO A 202 11.68 4.08 7.10
N VAL A 203 10.95 3.35 7.93
CA VAL A 203 10.25 3.94 9.08
C VAL A 203 11.25 4.11 10.20
N GLN A 204 11.62 5.34 10.52
CA GLN A 204 12.33 5.64 11.75
C GLN A 204 11.34 5.55 12.92
N THR A 205 11.29 4.41 13.57
CA THR A 205 10.58 4.26 14.84
C THR A 205 11.46 4.82 15.95
N ALA A 206 11.26 6.10 16.28
CA ALA A 206 11.82 6.65 17.51
C ALA A 206 11.14 5.92 18.69
N GLY A 207 11.84 4.97 19.28
CA GLY A 207 11.53 4.44 20.61
C GLY A 207 10.42 3.42 20.73
N VAL A 208 10.30 2.44 19.85
CA VAL A 208 9.37 1.31 20.04
C VAL A 208 10.12 0.00 20.18
N HIS A 209 9.79 -0.69 21.26
CA HIS A 209 10.22 -2.04 21.60
C HIS A 209 10.16 -2.99 20.38
N SER A 210 11.12 -3.90 20.32
CA SER A 210 11.26 -4.93 19.33
C SER A 210 9.89 -5.58 19.05
N LEU A 211 9.25 -5.18 18.00
CA LEU A 211 8.22 -5.98 17.37
C LEU A 211 8.94 -7.09 16.64
N GLY A 212 8.64 -8.32 17.05
CA GLY A 212 9.30 -9.51 16.55
C GLY A 212 9.33 -9.52 15.02
N SER A 213 10.52 -9.57 14.51
CA SER A 213 11.06 -10.08 13.23
C SER A 213 10.13 -10.31 12.02
N THR A 214 9.06 -9.59 11.81
CA THR A 214 8.26 -9.69 10.60
C THR A 214 8.82 -8.84 9.44
N TRP A 215 9.61 -7.85 9.75
CA TRP A 215 10.37 -7.07 8.76
C TRP A 215 11.78 -7.66 8.65
N GLY A 216 11.99 -8.54 7.66
CA GLY A 216 13.28 -9.20 7.46
C GLY A 216 14.45 -8.23 7.55
N ASN A 217 15.15 -8.21 8.69
CA ASN A 217 16.42 -7.56 8.93
C ASN A 217 16.60 -6.14 8.36
N VAL A 218 15.70 -5.23 8.65
CA VAL A 218 15.98 -3.80 8.56
C VAL A 218 16.79 -3.44 9.82
N THR A 219 18.09 -3.39 9.68
CA THR A 219 18.95 -2.89 10.76
C THR A 219 18.73 -1.39 10.86
N ILE A 220 18.02 -0.96 11.90
CA ILE A 220 17.90 0.45 12.25
C ILE A 220 19.19 0.81 12.99
N THR A 221 20.10 1.50 12.31
CA THR A 221 21.22 2.17 12.97
C THR A 221 20.74 3.48 13.55
N SER A 222 20.84 3.58 14.85
CA SER A 222 20.61 4.81 15.64
C SER A 222 21.52 5.96 15.20
#